data_7ce1a6a91c758d18c396ce9a704f2f68
#
_entry.id   7ce1a6a91c758d18c396ce9a704f2f68
#
_cell.length_a   1.000
_cell.length_b   1.000
_cell.length_c   1.000
_cell.angle_alpha   90.00
_cell.angle_beta   90.00
_cell.angle_gamma   90.00
#
_symmetry.space_group_name_H-M   'P 1'
#
loop_
_entity.id
_entity.type
_entity.pdbx_description
1 polymer ?
#
loop_
_entity_poly.entity_id
_entity_poly.type
_entity_poly.pdbx_seq_one_letter_code
_entity_poly.pdbx_strand_id
1 'polypeptide(L)'
;MNSHRLAWHAILLVALVLAMEVADSRQSRAHAQGKLDASYSVSLGGLPIGHRNWVIDIGDDRFSTSASGATAGILRVFASGHGQSTAHGAVSGGHLVSSSYASSIQTDRKYDEVHLVINAGTVKEFSAEPPNTPDPSRVPLTDAHRRGVSDPMTASLIRIPGSGEIVVPQACQRTLSIFDGRMRYDLALAFKRFETVRSQAGYQGPVVVCAVRFSPIAGHVPSRYALRYLADLHDMEMWLAPIAGTRVVAPYRVSVPTPIGVGVLQATEFVSMAQPGKASAKTQ
;
A
#
# COMPACT_ATOMS: atom_id res chain seq x y z
N MET A 1 17.18 47.04 -55.54
CA MET A 1 16.87 47.46 -54.16
C MET A 1 15.74 46.63 -53.49
N ASN A 2 15.46 45.42 -53.97
CA ASN A 2 14.33 44.63 -53.44
C ASN A 2 14.69 43.24 -52.86
N SER A 3 15.97 42.80 -52.91
CA SER A 3 16.36 41.46 -52.44
C SER A 3 16.60 41.36 -50.93
N HIS A 4 16.92 42.46 -50.26
CA HIS A 4 17.17 42.43 -48.79
C HIS A 4 15.90 42.43 -47.93
N ARG A 5 14.74 42.90 -48.43
CA ARG A 5 13.51 42.89 -47.69
C ARG A 5 12.83 41.54 -47.64
N LEU A 6 12.98 40.70 -48.67
CA LEU A 6 12.45 39.32 -48.64
C LEU A 6 13.21 38.41 -47.67
N ALA A 7 14.52 38.58 -47.50
CA ALA A 7 15.31 37.76 -46.58
C ALA A 7 14.94 38.00 -45.09
N TRP A 8 14.64 39.25 -44.77
CA TRP A 8 14.25 39.57 -43.35
C TRP A 8 12.89 39.04 -42.96
N HIS A 9 11.92 38.99 -43.87
CA HIS A 9 10.60 38.43 -43.61
C HIS A 9 10.64 36.91 -43.49
N ALA A 10 11.50 36.21 -44.22
CA ALA A 10 11.69 34.77 -44.10
C ALA A 10 12.34 34.38 -42.75
N ILE A 11 13.30 35.16 -42.26
CA ILE A 11 13.95 34.92 -40.96
C ILE A 11 12.99 35.17 -39.80
N LEU A 12 12.12 36.20 -39.89
CA LEU A 12 11.12 36.49 -38.89
C LEU A 12 10.00 35.41 -38.79
N LEU A 13 9.60 34.85 -39.94
CA LEU A 13 8.63 33.75 -39.98
C LEU A 13 9.20 32.44 -39.42
N VAL A 14 10.46 32.11 -39.70
CA VAL A 14 11.10 30.91 -39.15
C VAL A 14 11.30 31.05 -37.61
N ALA A 15 11.66 32.24 -37.12
CA ALA A 15 11.78 32.50 -35.69
C ALA A 15 10.43 32.43 -34.96
N LEU A 16 9.31 32.80 -35.58
CA LEU A 16 8.00 32.71 -35.02
C LEU A 16 7.48 31.28 -34.95
N VAL A 17 7.79 30.41 -35.92
CA VAL A 17 7.42 28.99 -35.94
C VAL A 17 8.22 28.23 -34.88
N LEU A 18 9.52 28.50 -34.73
CA LEU A 18 10.36 27.90 -33.69
C LEU A 18 9.97 28.32 -32.30
N ALA A 19 9.39 29.49 -32.09
CA ALA A 19 8.89 29.96 -30.80
C ALA A 19 7.57 29.28 -30.41
N MET A 20 6.76 28.83 -31.38
CA MET A 20 5.52 28.10 -31.10
C MET A 20 5.75 26.64 -30.68
N GLU A 21 6.81 25.99 -31.12
CA GLU A 21 7.09 24.59 -30.74
C GLU A 21 7.68 24.45 -29.33
N VAL A 22 8.20 25.51 -28.74
CA VAL A 22 8.75 25.50 -27.36
C VAL A 22 7.67 25.73 -26.30
N ALA A 23 6.47 26.17 -26.69
CA ALA A 23 5.40 26.47 -25.75
C ALA A 23 4.57 25.25 -25.31
N ASP A 24 4.67 24.10 -26.01
CA ASP A 24 3.78 22.96 -25.80
C ASP A 24 4.37 21.82 -24.95
N SER A 25 5.59 21.94 -24.45
CA SER A 25 6.23 20.91 -23.62
C SER A 25 6.08 21.10 -22.12
N ARG A 26 5.23 22.03 -21.67
CA ARG A 26 4.73 22.02 -20.29
C ARG A 26 3.55 21.04 -20.19
N GLN A 27 3.85 19.75 -20.43
CA GLN A 27 2.94 18.71 -19.96
C GLN A 27 2.69 18.96 -18.46
N SER A 28 1.52 19.46 -18.14
CA SER A 28 1.00 19.45 -16.79
C SER A 28 1.18 18.02 -16.28
N ARG A 29 2.14 17.82 -15.39
CA ARG A 29 2.19 16.60 -14.59
C ARG A 29 0.85 16.56 -13.90
N ALA A 30 -0.08 15.79 -14.44
CA ALA A 30 -1.33 15.52 -13.77
C ALA A 30 -0.96 14.96 -12.40
N HIS A 31 -1.17 15.78 -11.37
CA HIS A 31 -0.92 15.40 -10.01
C HIS A 31 -1.84 14.22 -9.69
N ALA A 32 -1.25 13.07 -9.42
CA ALA A 32 -1.96 11.82 -9.22
C ALA A 32 -2.48 11.80 -7.78
N GLN A 33 -3.62 12.43 -7.53
CA GLN A 33 -4.26 12.48 -6.21
C GLN A 33 -5.52 11.63 -6.18
N GLY A 34 -5.74 10.92 -5.09
CA GLY A 34 -6.92 10.10 -4.94
C GLY A 34 -7.18 9.67 -3.51
N LYS A 35 -8.44 9.38 -3.24
CA LYS A 35 -8.89 8.85 -1.97
C LYS A 35 -9.55 7.50 -2.18
N LEU A 36 -9.31 6.57 -1.26
CA LEU A 36 -10.03 5.31 -1.14
C LEU A 36 -10.69 5.25 0.22
N ASP A 37 -11.97 4.87 0.22
CA ASP A 37 -12.72 4.46 1.41
C ASP A 37 -13.19 3.02 1.16
N ALA A 38 -12.69 2.07 1.94
CA ALA A 38 -12.94 0.66 1.75
C ALA A 38 -13.41 -0.01 3.04
N SER A 39 -14.48 -0.81 2.91
CA SER A 39 -14.99 -1.69 3.96
C SER A 39 -14.72 -3.13 3.60
N TYR A 40 -14.31 -3.93 4.58
CA TYR A 40 -13.95 -5.33 4.38
C TYR A 40 -14.68 -6.24 5.36
N SER A 41 -15.09 -7.39 4.87
CA SER A 41 -15.42 -8.55 5.69
C SER A 41 -14.18 -9.41 5.93
N VAL A 42 -14.06 -9.96 7.12
CA VAL A 42 -13.07 -10.99 7.47
C VAL A 42 -13.78 -12.28 7.76
N SER A 43 -13.38 -13.36 7.11
CA SER A 43 -13.95 -14.69 7.32
C SER A 43 -12.88 -15.75 7.50
N LEU A 44 -13.23 -16.84 8.14
CA LEU A 44 -12.40 -18.03 8.32
C LEU A 44 -13.24 -19.28 8.05
N GLY A 45 -12.81 -20.11 7.09
CA GLY A 45 -13.60 -21.28 6.68
C GLY A 45 -15.02 -20.93 6.20
N GLY A 46 -15.20 -19.73 5.63
CA GLY A 46 -16.51 -19.22 5.20
C GLY A 46 -17.34 -18.53 6.29
N LEU A 47 -16.95 -18.64 7.56
CA LEU A 47 -17.66 -17.99 8.67
C LEU A 47 -17.16 -16.55 8.87
N PRO A 48 -18.06 -15.56 8.98
CA PRO A 48 -17.65 -14.18 9.25
C PRO A 48 -17.11 -14.06 10.68
N ILE A 49 -15.90 -13.50 10.82
CA ILE A 49 -15.18 -13.36 12.08
C ILE A 49 -14.85 -11.91 12.43
N GLY A 50 -15.04 -10.98 11.51
CA GLY A 50 -14.71 -9.58 11.74
C GLY A 50 -15.04 -8.69 10.55
N HIS A 51 -14.82 -7.39 10.77
CA HIS A 51 -14.90 -6.37 9.73
C HIS A 51 -13.74 -5.38 9.91
N ARG A 52 -13.37 -4.71 8.82
CA ARG A 52 -12.36 -3.65 8.80
C ARG A 52 -12.80 -2.52 7.86
N ASN A 53 -12.42 -1.31 8.23
CA ASN A 53 -12.49 -0.14 7.36
C ASN A 53 -11.06 0.33 7.09
N TRP A 54 -10.82 0.83 5.89
CA TRP A 54 -9.53 1.37 5.49
C TRP A 54 -9.73 2.62 4.65
N VAL A 55 -9.21 3.74 5.13
CA VAL A 55 -9.21 5.03 4.44
C VAL A 55 -7.79 5.35 4.01
N ILE A 56 -7.61 5.70 2.75
CA ILE A 56 -6.33 6.08 2.16
C ILE A 56 -6.52 7.41 1.45
N ASP A 57 -5.64 8.35 1.71
CA ASP A 57 -5.59 9.66 1.05
C ASP A 57 -4.18 9.85 0.47
N ILE A 58 -4.11 10.04 -0.86
CA ILE A 58 -2.85 10.20 -1.59
C ILE A 58 -2.87 11.56 -2.26
N GLY A 59 -2.04 12.47 -1.76
CA GLY A 59 -1.80 13.78 -2.33
C GLY A 59 -0.55 13.83 -3.22
N ASP A 60 -0.12 15.04 -3.58
CA ASP A 60 1.04 15.27 -4.45
C ASP A 60 2.37 14.91 -3.79
N ASP A 61 2.53 15.30 -2.54
CA ASP A 61 3.78 15.23 -1.76
C ASP A 61 3.70 14.32 -0.55
N ARG A 62 2.49 13.96 -0.13
CA ARG A 62 2.24 13.15 1.06
C ARG A 62 1.07 12.21 0.90
N PHE A 63 1.05 11.18 1.72
CA PHE A 63 -0.10 10.30 1.87
C PHE A 63 -0.39 10.05 3.35
N SER A 64 -1.62 9.70 3.63
CA SER A 64 -2.04 9.17 4.91
C SER A 64 -2.94 7.97 4.72
N THR A 65 -2.90 7.06 5.68
CA THR A 65 -3.78 5.90 5.67
C THR A 65 -4.17 5.53 7.10
N SER A 66 -5.43 5.19 7.30
CA SER A 66 -5.96 4.74 8.59
C SER A 66 -6.86 3.53 8.40
N ALA A 67 -6.68 2.54 9.23
CA ALA A 67 -7.51 1.35 9.27
C ALA A 67 -8.03 1.11 10.68
N SER A 68 -9.26 0.64 10.77
CA SER A 68 -9.88 0.18 12.02
C SER A 68 -10.63 -1.12 11.78
N GLY A 69 -10.85 -1.90 12.82
CA GLY A 69 -11.61 -3.13 12.70
C GLY A 69 -11.93 -3.74 14.05
N ALA A 70 -12.91 -4.63 14.03
CA ALA A 70 -13.35 -5.35 15.22
C ALA A 70 -13.73 -6.79 14.87
N THR A 71 -13.70 -7.65 15.89
CA THR A 71 -14.28 -8.98 15.79
C THR A 71 -15.80 -8.90 15.63
N ALA A 72 -16.36 -9.81 14.85
CA ALA A 72 -17.79 -9.89 14.60
C ALA A 72 -18.26 -11.35 14.59
N GLY A 73 -19.56 -11.55 14.47
CA GLY A 73 -20.17 -12.88 14.35
C GLY A 73 -20.01 -13.72 15.61
N ILE A 74 -19.94 -15.03 15.43
CA ILE A 74 -19.88 -16.01 16.50
C ILE A 74 -18.63 -15.88 17.37
N LEU A 75 -17.53 -15.33 16.83
CA LEU A 75 -16.31 -15.12 17.61
C LEU A 75 -16.45 -14.11 18.72
N ARG A 76 -17.40 -13.15 18.64
CA ARG A 76 -17.65 -12.19 19.75
C ARG A 76 -18.04 -12.86 21.05
N VAL A 77 -18.58 -14.06 21.00
CA VAL A 77 -18.94 -14.84 22.16
C VAL A 77 -17.71 -15.41 22.89
N PHE A 78 -16.64 -15.65 22.15
CA PHE A 78 -15.41 -16.29 22.66
C PHE A 78 -14.25 -15.31 22.83
N ALA A 79 -14.20 -14.26 22.04
CA ALA A 79 -13.18 -13.23 22.09
C ALA A 79 -13.69 -11.93 21.45
N SER A 80 -13.76 -10.86 22.21
CA SER A 80 -13.95 -9.52 21.66
C SER A 80 -12.60 -8.87 21.41
N GLY A 81 -12.52 -8.04 20.38
CA GLY A 81 -11.31 -7.30 20.07
C GLY A 81 -11.55 -6.23 19.02
N HIS A 82 -10.81 -5.15 19.15
CA HIS A 82 -10.76 -4.08 18.16
C HIS A 82 -9.30 -3.68 17.91
N GLY A 83 -9.06 -3.10 16.80
CA GLY A 83 -7.73 -2.60 16.42
C GLY A 83 -7.82 -1.43 15.47
N GLN A 84 -6.82 -0.59 15.56
CA GLN A 84 -6.62 0.53 14.65
C GLN A 84 -5.17 0.62 14.24
N SER A 85 -4.94 1.15 13.05
CA SER A 85 -3.59 1.39 12.56
C SER A 85 -3.59 2.64 11.69
N THR A 86 -2.50 3.39 11.74
CA THR A 86 -2.29 4.58 10.89
C THR A 86 -0.90 4.54 10.31
N ALA A 87 -0.74 5.06 9.10
CA ALA A 87 0.56 5.35 8.54
C ALA A 87 0.52 6.68 7.77
N HIS A 88 1.63 7.37 7.79
CA HIS A 88 1.86 8.61 7.06
C HIS A 88 3.18 8.54 6.33
N GLY A 89 3.29 9.31 5.25
CA GLY A 89 4.53 9.35 4.50
C GLY A 89 4.53 10.37 3.38
N ALA A 90 5.65 10.40 2.66
CA ALA A 90 5.85 11.26 1.51
C ALA A 90 5.55 10.50 0.21
N VAL A 91 5.09 11.24 -0.81
CA VAL A 91 5.10 10.80 -2.21
C VAL A 91 6.34 11.39 -2.85
N SER A 92 7.38 10.58 -3.05
CA SER A 92 8.67 11.03 -3.58
C SER A 92 9.09 10.21 -4.78
N GLY A 93 9.43 10.88 -5.90
CA GLY A 93 9.77 10.19 -7.13
C GLY A 93 8.66 9.25 -7.62
N GLY A 94 7.43 9.52 -7.17
CA GLY A 94 6.30 8.66 -7.45
C GLY A 94 6.20 7.39 -6.59
N HIS A 95 6.99 7.26 -5.55
CA HIS A 95 6.91 6.18 -4.56
C HIS A 95 6.28 6.67 -3.27
N LEU A 96 5.55 5.78 -2.59
CA LEU A 96 5.07 6.01 -1.24
C LEU A 96 6.20 5.63 -0.27
N VAL A 97 6.69 6.63 0.46
CA VAL A 97 7.80 6.48 1.41
C VAL A 97 7.26 6.69 2.81
N SER A 98 7.23 5.63 3.61
CA SER A 98 6.77 5.68 4.99
C SER A 98 7.59 6.64 5.84
N SER A 99 6.92 7.43 6.69
CA SER A 99 7.57 8.27 7.71
C SER A 99 7.12 7.92 9.13
N SER A 100 5.91 7.44 9.32
CA SER A 100 5.44 6.97 10.62
C SER A 100 4.38 5.89 10.47
N TYR A 101 4.33 5.00 11.45
CA TYR A 101 3.31 3.97 11.59
C TYR A 101 2.96 3.79 13.06
N ALA A 102 1.67 3.63 13.33
CA ALA A 102 1.17 3.26 14.64
C ALA A 102 0.11 2.17 14.49
N SER A 103 0.09 1.23 15.42
CA SER A 103 -0.91 0.16 15.48
C SER A 103 -1.25 -0.14 16.92
N SER A 104 -2.54 -0.26 17.22
CA SER A 104 -3.05 -0.66 18.53
C SER A 104 -4.08 -1.76 18.34
N ILE A 105 -3.92 -2.85 19.07
CA ILE A 105 -4.85 -3.98 19.10
C ILE A 105 -5.21 -4.26 20.55
N GLN A 106 -6.48 -4.24 20.84
CA GLN A 106 -7.01 -4.57 22.16
C GLN A 106 -7.99 -5.72 22.05
N THR A 107 -7.81 -6.72 22.90
CA THR A 107 -8.73 -7.83 23.12
C THR A 107 -9.04 -7.94 24.60
N ASP A 108 -9.98 -8.80 24.99
CA ASP A 108 -10.29 -9.05 26.41
C ASP A 108 -9.08 -9.55 27.21
N ARG A 109 -8.07 -10.08 26.54
CA ARG A 109 -6.91 -10.74 27.18
C ARG A 109 -5.57 -10.12 26.83
N LYS A 110 -5.50 -9.26 25.82
CA LYS A 110 -4.25 -8.77 25.30
C LYS A 110 -4.37 -7.35 24.77
N TYR A 111 -3.40 -6.54 25.11
CA TYR A 111 -3.13 -5.25 24.50
C TYR A 111 -1.81 -5.34 23.74
N ASP A 112 -1.75 -4.77 22.55
CA ASP A 112 -0.55 -4.72 21.72
C ASP A 112 -0.51 -3.38 21.00
N GLU A 113 0.52 -2.59 21.25
CA GLU A 113 0.73 -1.29 20.61
C GLU A 113 2.13 -1.20 20.04
N VAL A 114 2.24 -0.56 18.87
CA VAL A 114 3.49 -0.33 18.18
C VAL A 114 3.50 1.07 17.60
N HIS A 115 4.63 1.76 17.72
CA HIS A 115 4.92 3.01 17.04
C HIS A 115 6.26 2.93 16.33
N LEU A 116 6.31 3.38 15.07
CA LEU A 116 7.53 3.47 14.26
C LEU A 116 7.71 4.88 13.72
N VAL A 117 8.95 5.37 13.78
CA VAL A 117 9.41 6.54 13.02
C VAL A 117 10.40 6.05 11.97
N ILE A 118 10.12 6.33 10.71
CA ILE A 118 10.87 5.81 9.56
C ILE A 118 11.37 6.99 8.73
N ASN A 119 12.63 6.92 8.31
CA ASN A 119 13.20 7.91 7.40
C ASN A 119 13.93 7.19 6.27
N ALA A 120 13.52 7.47 5.03
CA ALA A 120 14.09 6.87 3.81
C ALA A 120 14.27 5.35 3.92
N GLY A 121 13.22 4.63 4.37
CA GLY A 121 13.24 3.17 4.54
C GLY A 121 14.07 2.66 5.71
N THR A 122 14.51 3.54 6.62
CA THR A 122 15.23 3.16 7.84
C THR A 122 14.41 3.52 9.08
N VAL A 123 14.10 2.53 9.92
CA VAL A 123 13.45 2.75 11.21
C VAL A 123 14.44 3.47 12.13
N LYS A 124 14.10 4.69 12.51
CA LYS A 124 14.92 5.55 13.40
C LYS A 124 14.55 5.31 14.86
N GLU A 125 13.27 5.23 15.13
CA GLU A 125 12.73 5.01 16.46
C GLU A 125 11.60 4.02 16.39
N PHE A 126 11.45 3.20 17.42
CA PHE A 126 10.29 2.34 17.57
C PHE A 126 10.00 2.08 19.05
N SER A 127 8.74 1.93 19.37
CA SER A 127 8.28 1.43 20.67
C SER A 127 7.25 0.34 20.47
N ALA A 128 7.16 -0.53 21.45
CA ALA A 128 6.17 -1.62 21.47
C ALA A 128 5.71 -1.86 22.89
N GLU A 129 4.38 -1.94 23.10
CA GLU A 129 3.75 -2.24 24.38
C GLU A 129 2.85 -3.47 24.24
N PRO A 130 3.09 -4.54 25.04
CA PRO A 130 4.18 -4.71 25.99
C PRO A 130 5.54 -4.71 25.30
N PRO A 131 6.63 -4.34 25.98
CA PRO A 131 7.98 -4.29 25.42
C PRO A 131 8.39 -5.63 24.80
N ASN A 132 9.26 -5.59 23.78
CA ASN A 132 9.88 -6.80 23.23
C ASN A 132 10.78 -7.44 24.30
N THR A 133 10.29 -8.48 24.97
CA THR A 133 11.07 -9.20 25.98
C THR A 133 12.19 -9.98 25.30
N PRO A 134 13.42 -9.96 25.83
CA PRO A 134 14.49 -10.84 25.39
C PRO A 134 14.03 -12.30 25.47
N ASP A 135 14.16 -13.02 24.38
CA ASP A 135 13.79 -14.43 24.26
C ASP A 135 14.88 -15.15 23.46
N PRO A 136 15.69 -16.02 24.08
CA PRO A 136 16.78 -16.74 23.41
C PRO A 136 16.34 -17.60 22.22
N SER A 137 15.06 -18.00 22.19
CA SER A 137 14.48 -18.76 21.08
C SER A 137 14.10 -17.90 19.87
N ARG A 138 14.14 -16.58 20.02
CA ARG A 138 13.78 -15.62 18.98
C ARG A 138 14.99 -15.26 18.11
N VAL A 139 14.80 -15.20 16.80
CA VAL A 139 15.83 -14.65 15.91
C VAL A 139 16.07 -13.17 16.28
N PRO A 140 17.31 -12.78 16.63
CA PRO A 140 17.59 -11.43 17.10
C PRO A 140 17.29 -10.36 16.04
N LEU A 141 16.65 -9.27 16.46
CA LEU A 141 16.52 -8.06 15.66
C LEU A 141 17.81 -7.24 15.80
N THR A 142 18.41 -6.90 14.66
CA THR A 142 19.60 -6.03 14.58
C THR A 142 19.27 -4.76 13.81
N ASP A 143 20.18 -3.78 13.82
CA ASP A 143 20.00 -2.54 13.04
C ASP A 143 19.93 -2.78 11.53
N ALA A 144 20.56 -3.85 11.02
CA ALA A 144 20.44 -4.24 9.62
C ALA A 144 18.99 -4.58 9.23
N HIS A 145 18.24 -5.20 10.13
CA HIS A 145 16.84 -5.59 9.91
C HIS A 145 15.85 -4.41 9.90
N ARG A 146 16.32 -3.22 10.25
CA ARG A 146 15.54 -1.97 10.28
C ARG A 146 15.82 -1.06 9.08
N ARG A 147 16.64 -1.53 8.13
CA ARG A 147 17.02 -0.78 6.91
C ARG A 147 16.38 -1.39 5.68
N GLY A 148 16.02 -0.54 4.71
CA GLY A 148 15.37 -0.97 3.47
C GLY A 148 13.97 -1.54 3.71
N VAL A 149 13.25 -1.01 4.70
CA VAL A 149 11.94 -1.53 5.11
C VAL A 149 10.85 -0.46 5.02
N SER A 150 9.62 -0.93 4.96
CA SER A 150 8.41 -0.13 5.12
C SER A 150 7.57 -0.70 6.26
N ASP A 151 6.59 0.08 6.74
CA ASP A 151 5.55 -0.43 7.60
C ASP A 151 4.52 -1.28 6.83
N PRO A 152 3.69 -2.09 7.51
CA PRO A 152 2.73 -2.98 6.85
C PRO A 152 1.67 -2.28 6.01
N MET A 153 1.22 -1.08 6.42
CA MET A 153 0.18 -0.35 5.69
C MET A 153 0.74 0.27 4.40
N THR A 154 1.86 0.98 4.50
CA THR A 154 2.53 1.57 3.33
C THR A 154 2.99 0.49 2.34
N ALA A 155 3.54 -0.62 2.83
CA ALA A 155 3.98 -1.73 1.97
C ALA A 155 2.83 -2.34 1.16
N SER A 156 1.60 -2.29 1.67
CA SER A 156 0.40 -2.79 0.98
C SER A 156 -0.06 -1.88 -0.17
N LEU A 157 0.42 -0.65 -0.24
CA LEU A 157 0.08 0.33 -1.28
C LEU A 157 1.11 0.27 -2.40
N ILE A 158 0.78 -0.41 -3.48
CA ILE A 158 1.73 -0.70 -4.56
C ILE A 158 1.58 0.31 -5.68
N ARG A 159 2.63 1.11 -5.89
CA ARG A 159 2.68 2.03 -7.01
C ARG A 159 3.15 1.34 -8.29
N ILE A 160 2.46 1.67 -9.39
CA ILE A 160 2.78 1.20 -10.74
C ILE A 160 3.52 2.30 -11.48
N PRO A 161 4.74 2.06 -11.98
CA PRO A 161 5.51 3.05 -12.74
C PRO A 161 4.91 3.33 -14.11
N GLY A 162 5.37 4.41 -14.76
CA GLY A 162 4.94 4.79 -16.11
C GLY A 162 3.58 5.48 -16.15
N SER A 163 3.03 5.62 -17.37
CA SER A 163 1.77 6.33 -17.67
C SER A 163 0.67 5.42 -18.26
N GLY A 164 0.99 4.17 -18.58
CA GLY A 164 0.05 3.20 -19.13
C GLY A 164 -0.95 2.64 -18.11
N GLU A 165 -1.46 1.48 -18.39
CA GLU A 165 -2.41 0.80 -17.50
C GLU A 165 -1.85 0.56 -16.10
N ILE A 166 -2.77 0.43 -15.12
CA ILE A 166 -2.43 0.28 -13.71
C ILE A 166 -2.58 -1.17 -13.26
N VAL A 167 -3.56 -1.88 -13.81
CA VAL A 167 -3.79 -3.31 -13.51
C VAL A 167 -2.91 -4.13 -14.44
N VAL A 168 -1.67 -4.37 -13.99
CA VAL A 168 -0.61 -5.00 -14.81
C VAL A 168 0.16 -6.05 -13.99
N PRO A 169 0.78 -7.06 -14.64
CA PRO A 169 1.55 -8.10 -13.95
C PRO A 169 2.69 -7.55 -13.09
N GLN A 170 3.26 -6.40 -13.45
CA GLN A 170 4.36 -5.74 -12.73
C GLN A 170 3.98 -5.34 -11.30
N ALA A 171 2.70 -5.21 -10.98
CA ALA A 171 2.23 -5.01 -9.60
C ALA A 171 2.69 -6.15 -8.68
N CYS A 172 2.76 -7.38 -9.21
CA CYS A 172 3.15 -8.58 -8.47
C CYS A 172 4.64 -8.93 -8.58
N GLN A 173 5.45 -8.20 -9.35
CA GLN A 173 6.87 -8.54 -9.56
C GLN A 173 7.76 -7.81 -8.55
N ARG A 174 7.59 -8.08 -7.26
CA ARG A 174 8.33 -7.39 -6.20
C ARG A 174 8.37 -8.15 -4.89
N THR A 175 9.30 -7.78 -4.04
CA THR A 175 9.34 -8.17 -2.64
C THR A 175 9.05 -6.96 -1.77
N LEU A 176 8.10 -7.10 -0.86
CA LEU A 176 7.76 -6.09 0.14
C LEU A 176 8.54 -6.41 1.41
N SER A 177 9.51 -5.58 1.73
CA SER A 177 10.34 -5.70 2.93
C SER A 177 9.70 -4.93 4.07
N ILE A 178 9.19 -5.64 5.07
CA ILE A 178 8.31 -5.08 6.10
C ILE A 178 8.94 -5.21 7.48
N PHE A 179 8.85 -4.14 8.28
CA PHE A 179 9.09 -4.15 9.71
C PHE A 179 7.84 -3.61 10.43
N ASP A 180 7.26 -4.42 11.31
CA ASP A 180 6.01 -4.12 12.00
C ASP A 180 6.21 -3.72 13.48
N GLY A 181 7.48 -3.49 13.91
CA GLY A 181 7.86 -3.22 15.30
C GLY A 181 8.13 -4.47 16.13
N ARG A 182 7.74 -5.65 15.68
CA ARG A 182 7.95 -6.94 16.33
C ARG A 182 8.82 -7.88 15.50
N MET A 183 8.62 -7.84 14.19
CA MET A 183 9.26 -8.73 13.23
C MET A 183 9.72 -7.98 11.99
N ARG A 184 10.78 -8.50 11.40
CA ARG A 184 11.20 -8.22 10.03
C ARG A 184 10.82 -9.42 9.17
N TYR A 185 10.07 -9.20 8.12
CA TYR A 185 9.65 -10.24 7.17
C TYR A 185 9.53 -9.69 5.76
N ASP A 186 9.59 -10.58 4.79
CA ASP A 186 9.34 -10.29 3.40
C ASP A 186 8.02 -10.92 2.93
N LEU A 187 7.32 -10.20 2.05
CA LEU A 187 6.26 -10.74 1.22
C LEU A 187 6.71 -10.67 -0.23
N ALA A 188 7.11 -11.80 -0.80
CA ALA A 188 7.43 -11.89 -2.22
C ALA A 188 6.15 -12.10 -3.01
N LEU A 189 5.90 -11.20 -3.98
CA LEU A 189 4.75 -11.25 -4.85
C LEU A 189 5.15 -11.77 -6.23
N ALA A 190 4.34 -12.67 -6.81
CA ALA A 190 4.47 -13.15 -8.17
C ALA A 190 3.13 -13.05 -8.90
N PHE A 191 3.15 -12.65 -10.17
CA PHE A 191 1.93 -12.59 -10.98
C PHE A 191 1.30 -13.98 -11.14
N LYS A 192 0.00 -14.09 -10.93
CA LYS A 192 -0.75 -15.34 -11.09
C LYS A 192 -1.77 -15.25 -12.22
N ARG A 193 -2.65 -14.25 -12.22
CA ARG A 193 -3.71 -14.06 -13.21
C ARG A 193 -4.37 -12.68 -13.08
N PHE A 194 -5.23 -12.37 -14.04
CA PHE A 194 -6.22 -11.30 -13.90
C PHE A 194 -7.58 -11.91 -13.53
N GLU A 195 -8.35 -11.14 -12.77
CA GLU A 195 -9.76 -11.43 -12.47
C GLU A 195 -10.60 -10.16 -12.60
N THR A 196 -11.91 -10.32 -12.71
CA THR A 196 -12.87 -9.20 -12.62
C THR A 196 -13.61 -9.32 -11.31
N VAL A 197 -13.64 -8.23 -10.55
CA VAL A 197 -14.31 -8.15 -9.25
C VAL A 197 -15.45 -7.14 -9.28
N ARG A 198 -16.37 -7.31 -8.33
CA ARG A 198 -17.48 -6.40 -8.11
C ARG A 198 -17.72 -6.27 -6.61
N SER A 199 -17.50 -5.08 -6.05
CA SER A 199 -17.90 -4.73 -4.68
C SER A 199 -19.38 -4.37 -4.63
N GLN A 200 -19.96 -4.38 -3.44
CA GLN A 200 -21.34 -3.94 -3.24
C GLN A 200 -21.50 -2.44 -3.55
N ALA A 201 -20.48 -1.65 -3.18
CA ALA A 201 -20.39 -0.24 -3.53
C ALA A 201 -18.97 0.10 -4.02
N GLY A 202 -18.86 0.91 -5.07
CA GLY A 202 -17.62 1.42 -5.62
C GLY A 202 -17.05 0.54 -6.73
N TYR A 203 -15.84 0.02 -6.57
CA TYR A 203 -15.07 -0.58 -7.65
C TYR A 203 -15.70 -1.83 -8.26
N GLN A 204 -15.81 -1.81 -9.59
CA GLN A 204 -16.16 -2.94 -10.42
C GLN A 204 -15.21 -2.94 -11.62
N GLY A 205 -14.45 -4.02 -11.80
CA GLY A 205 -13.47 -4.04 -12.89
C GLY A 205 -12.36 -5.06 -12.69
N PRO A 206 -11.33 -5.00 -13.55
CA PRO A 206 -10.21 -5.91 -13.51
C PRO A 206 -9.31 -5.67 -12.29
N VAL A 207 -8.79 -6.76 -11.74
CA VAL A 207 -7.77 -6.77 -10.68
C VAL A 207 -6.63 -7.69 -11.10
N VAL A 208 -5.44 -7.41 -10.59
CA VAL A 208 -4.32 -8.33 -10.72
C VAL A 208 -4.24 -9.19 -9.46
N VAL A 209 -4.12 -10.50 -9.65
CA VAL A 209 -3.97 -11.47 -8.56
C VAL A 209 -2.52 -11.88 -8.47
N CYS A 210 -1.92 -11.64 -7.31
CA CYS A 210 -0.57 -12.05 -6.97
C CYS A 210 -0.59 -13.29 -6.08
N ALA A 211 0.26 -14.27 -6.39
CA ALA A 211 0.70 -15.25 -5.40
C ALA A 211 1.59 -14.55 -4.38
N VAL A 212 1.46 -14.91 -3.12
CA VAL A 212 2.21 -14.31 -2.01
C VAL A 212 3.04 -15.37 -1.30
N ARG A 213 4.31 -15.06 -1.03
CA ARG A 213 5.20 -15.87 -0.19
C ARG A 213 5.62 -15.08 1.02
N PHE A 214 5.45 -15.64 2.20
CA PHE A 214 5.89 -15.06 3.44
C PHE A 214 7.23 -15.63 3.86
N SER A 215 8.18 -14.77 4.17
CA SER A 215 9.52 -15.14 4.66
C SER A 215 9.82 -14.38 5.95
N PRO A 216 9.73 -15.00 7.15
CA PRO A 216 10.15 -14.38 8.39
C PRO A 216 11.68 -14.26 8.44
N ILE A 217 12.18 -13.05 8.70
CA ILE A 217 13.63 -12.77 8.69
C ILE A 217 14.19 -12.69 10.12
N ALA A 218 13.59 -11.86 10.98
CA ALA A 218 14.04 -11.67 12.36
C ALA A 218 12.89 -11.25 13.28
N GLY A 219 13.09 -11.34 14.59
CA GLY A 219 12.07 -10.99 15.59
C GLY A 219 11.09 -12.11 15.88
N HIS A 220 11.11 -13.21 15.15
CA HIS A 220 10.22 -14.35 15.32
C HIS A 220 10.86 -15.48 16.09
N VAL A 221 10.04 -16.40 16.60
CA VAL A 221 10.48 -17.68 17.18
C VAL A 221 10.32 -18.77 16.11
N PRO A 222 11.42 -19.33 15.56
CA PRO A 222 11.37 -20.29 14.43
C PRO A 222 10.57 -21.57 14.74
N SER A 223 10.54 -21.99 15.99
CA SER A 223 9.80 -23.19 16.41
C SER A 223 8.28 -23.01 16.46
N ARG A 224 7.75 -21.78 16.37
CA ARG A 224 6.30 -21.53 16.39
C ARG A 224 5.63 -22.13 15.15
N TYR A 225 4.73 -23.09 15.37
CA TYR A 225 4.02 -23.80 14.33
C TYR A 225 3.36 -22.85 13.31
N ALA A 226 2.63 -21.83 13.78
CA ALA A 226 1.92 -20.91 12.89
C ALA A 226 2.86 -20.17 11.92
N LEU A 227 4.07 -19.80 12.35
CA LEU A 227 5.03 -19.10 11.48
C LEU A 227 5.66 -20.04 10.45
N ARG A 228 6.01 -21.28 10.86
CA ARG A 228 6.48 -22.30 9.93
C ARG A 228 5.42 -22.61 8.89
N TYR A 229 4.20 -22.84 9.35
CA TYR A 229 3.06 -23.08 8.46
C TYR A 229 2.91 -21.97 7.42
N LEU A 230 2.91 -20.70 7.83
CA LEU A 230 2.81 -19.56 6.90
C LEU A 230 4.01 -19.47 5.95
N ALA A 231 5.23 -19.77 6.41
CA ALA A 231 6.42 -19.76 5.57
C ALA A 231 6.41 -20.88 4.51
N ASP A 232 5.79 -22.00 4.82
CA ASP A 232 5.67 -23.16 3.93
C ASP A 232 4.49 -23.03 2.93
N LEU A 233 3.58 -22.03 3.13
CA LEU A 233 2.44 -21.84 2.22
C LEU A 233 2.88 -21.36 0.83
N HIS A 234 2.22 -21.91 -0.19
CA HIS A 234 2.48 -21.59 -1.60
C HIS A 234 1.24 -21.06 -2.33
N ASP A 235 0.12 -21.02 -1.66
CA ASP A 235 -1.21 -20.73 -2.19
C ASP A 235 -1.90 -19.52 -1.53
N MET A 236 -1.13 -18.69 -0.81
CA MET A 236 -1.62 -17.36 -0.41
C MET A 236 -1.77 -16.46 -1.63
N GLU A 237 -2.83 -15.70 -1.67
CA GLU A 237 -3.13 -14.79 -2.78
C GLU A 237 -3.54 -13.40 -2.30
N MET A 238 -3.23 -12.39 -3.13
CA MET A 238 -3.65 -11.01 -2.95
C MET A 238 -4.18 -10.45 -4.26
N TRP A 239 -5.42 -9.94 -4.25
CA TRP A 239 -6.04 -9.21 -5.35
C TRP A 239 -5.82 -7.73 -5.15
N LEU A 240 -5.32 -7.06 -6.16
CA LEU A 240 -5.00 -5.64 -6.12
C LEU A 240 -5.90 -4.88 -7.09
N ALA A 241 -6.64 -3.90 -6.55
CA ALA A 241 -7.51 -2.99 -7.29
C ALA A 241 -6.93 -1.57 -7.32
N PRO A 242 -7.17 -0.80 -8.38
CA PRO A 242 -6.63 0.56 -8.53
C PRO A 242 -7.35 1.57 -7.62
N ILE A 243 -6.60 2.55 -7.13
CA ILE A 243 -7.14 3.76 -6.50
C ILE A 243 -7.27 4.84 -7.58
N ALA A 244 -8.49 5.30 -7.81
CA ALA A 244 -8.81 6.30 -8.84
C ALA A 244 -7.97 7.59 -8.67
N GLY A 245 -7.56 8.19 -9.78
CA GLY A 245 -6.74 9.40 -9.79
C GLY A 245 -5.28 9.17 -9.42
N THR A 246 -4.88 7.95 -9.08
CA THR A 246 -3.51 7.63 -8.69
C THR A 246 -2.93 6.52 -9.57
N ARG A 247 -1.66 6.24 -9.39
CA ARG A 247 -1.01 5.05 -9.97
C ARG A 247 -0.76 3.98 -8.89
N VAL A 248 -1.60 3.93 -7.88
CA VAL A 248 -1.48 3.01 -6.76
C VAL A 248 -2.58 1.96 -6.83
N VAL A 249 -2.23 0.71 -6.57
CA VAL A 249 -3.17 -0.37 -6.33
C VAL A 249 -3.13 -0.76 -4.85
N ALA A 250 -4.28 -1.14 -4.32
CA ALA A 250 -4.45 -1.54 -2.92
C ALA A 250 -5.13 -2.92 -2.83
N PRO A 251 -4.94 -3.67 -1.75
CA PRO A 251 -5.59 -4.96 -1.55
C PRO A 251 -7.12 -4.85 -1.59
N TYR A 252 -7.71 -5.57 -2.54
CA TYR A 252 -9.16 -5.77 -2.65
C TYR A 252 -9.59 -7.04 -1.92
N ARG A 253 -8.74 -8.08 -1.99
CA ARG A 253 -8.92 -9.35 -1.31
C ARG A 253 -7.57 -9.92 -0.93
N VAL A 254 -7.52 -10.60 0.21
CA VAL A 254 -6.37 -11.43 0.64
C VAL A 254 -6.92 -12.78 1.06
N SER A 255 -6.29 -13.85 0.60
CA SER A 255 -6.65 -15.23 0.93
C SER A 255 -5.45 -15.96 1.50
N VAL A 256 -5.62 -16.52 2.69
CA VAL A 256 -4.57 -17.25 3.41
C VAL A 256 -5.15 -18.59 3.86
N PRO A 257 -4.73 -19.71 3.28
CA PRO A 257 -5.09 -21.03 3.77
C PRO A 257 -4.62 -21.21 5.22
N THR A 258 -5.45 -21.84 6.04
CA THR A 258 -5.10 -22.21 7.42
C THR A 258 -5.55 -23.64 7.69
N PRO A 259 -5.03 -24.32 8.74
CA PRO A 259 -5.44 -25.67 9.09
C PRO A 259 -6.94 -25.83 9.39
N ILE A 260 -7.62 -24.74 9.70
CA ILE A 260 -9.06 -24.73 10.07
C ILE A 260 -9.94 -24.05 9.00
N GLY A 261 -9.41 -23.89 7.79
CA GLY A 261 -10.11 -23.29 6.66
C GLY A 261 -9.41 -22.05 6.11
N VAL A 262 -9.91 -21.50 5.03
CA VAL A 262 -9.31 -20.33 4.38
C VAL A 262 -9.69 -19.06 5.11
N GLY A 263 -8.69 -18.31 5.57
CA GLY A 263 -8.85 -16.94 6.04
C GLY A 263 -8.97 -15.98 4.85
N VAL A 264 -10.00 -15.17 4.82
CA VAL A 264 -10.23 -14.21 3.74
C VAL A 264 -10.53 -12.84 4.30
N LEU A 265 -9.80 -11.84 3.81
CA LEU A 265 -10.15 -10.44 3.87
C LEU A 265 -10.72 -10.07 2.50
N GLN A 266 -11.96 -9.59 2.44
CA GLN A 266 -12.66 -9.28 1.19
C GLN A 266 -13.30 -7.90 1.25
N ALA A 267 -12.97 -7.00 0.31
CA ALA A 267 -13.66 -5.73 0.18
C ALA A 267 -15.14 -5.96 -0.14
N THR A 268 -16.02 -5.43 0.70
CA THR A 268 -17.47 -5.32 0.49
C THR A 268 -17.80 -4.00 -0.16
N GLU A 269 -17.08 -2.94 0.21
CA GLU A 269 -17.12 -1.63 -0.41
C GLU A 269 -15.68 -1.20 -0.77
N PHE A 270 -15.53 -0.56 -1.94
CA PHE A 270 -14.24 -0.08 -2.41
C PHE A 270 -14.46 1.20 -3.21
N VAL A 271 -14.76 2.28 -2.49
CA VAL A 271 -15.13 3.58 -3.08
C VAL A 271 -13.86 4.41 -3.25
N SER A 272 -13.49 4.62 -4.49
CA SER A 272 -12.27 5.35 -4.84
C SER A 272 -12.61 6.56 -5.71
N MET A 273 -12.02 7.71 -5.39
CA MET A 273 -12.26 8.99 -6.07
C MET A 273 -10.95 9.67 -6.42
N ALA A 274 -10.82 10.12 -7.66
CA ALA A 274 -9.76 11.04 -8.04
C ALA A 274 -10.01 12.41 -7.38
N GLN A 275 -8.97 12.99 -6.82
CA GLN A 275 -9.03 14.33 -6.26
C GLN A 275 -8.46 15.34 -7.26
N PRO A 276 -9.06 16.53 -7.41
CA PRO A 276 -8.47 17.58 -8.22
C PRO A 276 -7.16 18.05 -7.58
N GLY A 277 -6.08 18.11 -8.36
CA GLY A 277 -4.81 18.66 -7.89
C GLY A 277 -5.01 20.08 -7.35
N LYS A 278 -4.40 20.43 -6.25
CA LYS A 278 -4.39 21.81 -5.76
C LYS A 278 -3.78 22.68 -6.85
N ALA A 279 -4.59 23.53 -7.48
CA ALA A 279 -4.09 24.57 -8.36
C ALA A 279 -3.06 25.37 -7.57
N SER A 280 -1.81 25.43 -8.04
CA SER A 280 -0.80 26.32 -7.45
C SER A 280 -1.37 27.72 -7.45
N ALA A 281 -1.69 28.26 -6.26
CA ALA A 281 -2.03 29.66 -6.11
C ALA A 281 -0.84 30.46 -6.64
N LYS A 282 -0.99 31.06 -7.83
CA LYS A 282 -0.04 32.06 -8.32
C LYS A 282 -0.13 33.22 -7.33
N THR A 283 0.89 33.37 -6.52
CA THR A 283 1.15 34.62 -5.79
C THR A 283 1.37 35.70 -6.85
N GLN A 284 0.44 36.65 -6.92
CA GLN A 284 0.61 37.89 -7.66
C GLN A 284 1.60 38.79 -6.93
#